data_2ee725a9bcbd15624371f6176563e8e9
#
_entry.id   2ee725a9bcbd15624371f6176563e8e9
#
_cell.length_a   1.000
_cell.length_b   1.000
_cell.length_c   1.000
_cell.angle_alpha   90.00
_cell.angle_beta   90.00
_cell.angle_gamma   90.00
#
_symmetry.space_group_name_H-M   'P 1'
#
loop_
_entity.id
_entity.type
_entity.pdbx_description
1 polymer ?
#
loop_
_entity_poly.entity_id
_entity_poly.type
_entity_poly.pdbx_seq_one_letter_code
_entity_poly.pdbx_strand_id
1 'polypeptide(L)'
;MKHLLFLSILFFIHLGAFADERQRQIEYEAINLVIKKYGKGLENRLKGTELNPNYRSWYENDCFVSVAAGTYQESNWSSMEWFSVNVCSDYAEIMESE
;
A
#
# COMPACT_ATOMS: atom_id res chain seq x y z
N MET A 1 -21.99 8.71 -35.54
CA MET A 1 -20.83 9.43 -34.99
C MET A 1 -20.88 9.52 -33.47
N LYS A 2 -22.02 9.91 -32.89
CA LYS A 2 -22.13 10.01 -31.42
C LYS A 2 -21.92 8.67 -30.71
N HIS A 3 -22.35 7.56 -31.28
CA HIS A 3 -22.20 6.22 -30.72
C HIS A 3 -20.73 5.74 -30.69
N LEU A 4 -19.93 6.11 -31.70
CA LEU A 4 -18.53 5.77 -31.80
C LEU A 4 -17.71 6.49 -30.71
N LEU A 5 -18.02 7.76 -30.47
CA LEU A 5 -17.37 8.53 -29.41
C LEU A 5 -17.66 7.95 -28.02
N PHE A 6 -18.91 7.56 -27.81
CA PHE A 6 -19.32 6.95 -26.54
C PHE A 6 -18.58 5.63 -26.27
N LEU A 7 -18.45 4.79 -27.30
CA LEU A 7 -17.72 3.52 -27.20
C LEU A 7 -16.24 3.74 -26.88
N SER A 8 -15.62 4.76 -27.46
CA SER A 8 -14.23 5.12 -27.18
C SER A 8 -14.03 5.53 -25.73
N ILE A 9 -14.95 6.31 -25.19
CA ILE A 9 -14.88 6.75 -23.79
C ILE A 9 -15.02 5.55 -22.86
N LEU A 10 -15.93 4.62 -23.12
CA LEU A 10 -16.09 3.40 -22.35
C LEU A 10 -14.82 2.53 -22.35
N PHE A 11 -14.16 2.45 -23.50
CA PHE A 11 -12.91 1.70 -23.62
C PHE A 11 -11.81 2.28 -22.72
N PHE A 12 -11.67 3.61 -22.68
CA PHE A 12 -10.70 4.27 -21.80
C PHE A 12 -11.02 4.06 -20.33
N ILE A 13 -12.29 4.08 -19.95
CA ILE A 13 -12.71 3.83 -18.57
C ILE A 13 -12.34 2.40 -18.15
N HIS A 14 -12.53 1.41 -19.02
CA HIS A 14 -12.16 0.03 -18.73
C HIS A 14 -10.65 -0.14 -18.56
N LEU A 15 -9.85 0.50 -19.38
CA LEU A 15 -8.39 0.47 -19.26
C LEU A 15 -7.93 1.08 -17.93
N GLY A 16 -8.53 2.21 -17.54
CA GLY A 16 -8.23 2.84 -16.26
C GLY A 16 -8.58 1.94 -15.07
N ALA A 17 -9.73 1.25 -15.12
CA ALA A 17 -10.14 0.34 -14.08
C ALA A 17 -9.17 -0.82 -13.90
N PHE A 18 -8.68 -1.42 -14.99
CA PHE A 18 -7.69 -2.49 -14.94
C PHE A 18 -6.36 -2.03 -14.35
N ALA A 19 -5.90 -0.83 -14.73
CA ALA A 19 -4.66 -0.27 -14.21
C ALA A 19 -4.77 -0.01 -12.71
N ASP A 20 -5.91 0.52 -12.25
CA ASP A 20 -6.15 0.78 -10.84
C ASP A 20 -6.22 -0.50 -10.01
N GLU A 21 -6.84 -1.56 -10.54
CA GLU A 21 -6.91 -2.85 -9.85
C GLU A 21 -5.52 -3.48 -9.72
N ARG A 22 -4.73 -3.44 -10.77
CA ARG A 22 -3.37 -3.97 -10.76
C ARG A 22 -2.51 -3.22 -9.74
N GLN A 23 -2.59 -1.91 -9.73
CA GLN A 23 -1.86 -1.07 -8.81
C GLN A 23 -2.24 -1.38 -7.36
N ARG A 24 -3.54 -1.47 -7.07
CA ARG A 24 -4.04 -1.81 -5.74
C ARG A 24 -3.58 -3.19 -5.29
N GLN A 25 -3.54 -4.16 -6.20
CA GLN A 25 -3.07 -5.50 -5.89
C GLN A 25 -1.59 -5.51 -5.54
N ILE A 26 -0.79 -4.75 -6.26
CA ILE A 26 0.64 -4.60 -5.97
C ILE A 26 0.84 -3.95 -4.60
N GLU A 27 0.10 -2.89 -4.30
CA GLU A 27 0.15 -2.24 -2.99
C GLU A 27 -0.28 -3.19 -1.87
N TYR A 28 -1.30 -3.99 -2.10
CA TYR A 28 -1.77 -4.97 -1.14
C TYR A 28 -0.72 -6.05 -0.86
N GLU A 29 -0.06 -6.54 -1.90
CA GLU A 29 1.04 -7.49 -1.76
C GLU A 29 2.19 -6.90 -0.94
N ALA A 30 2.52 -5.63 -1.19
CA ALA A 30 3.56 -4.93 -0.45
C ALA A 30 3.23 -4.84 1.04
N ILE A 31 2.00 -4.48 1.37
CA ILE A 31 1.55 -4.41 2.76
C ILE A 31 1.64 -5.79 3.41
N ASN A 32 1.23 -6.85 2.70
CA ASN A 32 1.29 -8.22 3.23
C ASN A 32 2.72 -8.67 3.50
N LEU A 33 3.68 -8.27 2.67
CA LEU A 33 5.09 -8.57 2.92
C LEU A 33 5.60 -7.88 4.18
N VAL A 34 5.19 -6.64 4.41
CA VAL A 34 5.54 -5.91 5.64
C VAL A 34 4.92 -6.59 6.86
N ILE A 35 3.64 -6.93 6.80
CA ILE A 35 2.95 -7.60 7.91
C ILE A 35 3.62 -8.93 8.23
N LYS A 36 3.93 -9.72 7.22
CA LYS A 36 4.55 -11.04 7.40
C LYS A 36 5.92 -10.93 8.10
N LYS A 37 6.71 -9.94 7.74
CA LYS A 37 8.07 -9.80 8.27
C LYS A 37 8.12 -9.00 9.57
N TYR A 38 7.34 -7.94 9.68
CA TYR A 38 7.44 -6.97 10.77
C TYR A 38 6.18 -6.84 11.63
N GLY A 39 5.08 -7.46 11.23
CA GLY A 39 3.78 -7.27 11.88
C GLY A 39 3.78 -7.55 13.37
N LYS A 40 4.40 -8.66 13.79
CA LYS A 40 4.46 -9.01 15.22
C LYS A 40 5.26 -7.98 16.02
N GLY A 41 6.36 -7.49 15.47
CA GLY A 41 7.17 -6.47 16.13
C GLY A 41 6.39 -5.16 16.29
N LEU A 42 5.61 -4.80 15.28
CA LEU A 42 4.78 -3.60 15.34
C LEU A 42 3.66 -3.76 16.37
N GLU A 43 3.01 -4.91 16.41
CA GLU A 43 1.99 -5.22 17.41
C GLU A 43 2.57 -5.17 18.81
N ASN A 44 3.76 -5.71 19.01
CA ASN A 44 4.46 -5.71 20.30
C ASN A 44 4.76 -4.28 20.78
N ARG A 45 5.10 -3.39 19.86
CA ARG A 45 5.36 -1.99 20.20
C ARG A 45 4.08 -1.28 20.71
N LEU A 46 2.92 -1.78 20.33
CA LEU A 46 1.62 -1.21 20.73
C LEU A 46 0.99 -2.00 21.89
N LYS A 47 1.65 -3.00 22.40
CA LYS A 47 1.16 -3.84 23.50
C LYS A 47 0.90 -2.97 24.73
N GLY A 48 -0.26 -3.16 25.35
CA GLY A 48 -0.69 -2.35 26.49
C GLY A 48 -1.46 -1.10 26.10
N THR A 49 -1.57 -0.82 24.80
CA THR A 49 -2.43 0.23 24.29
C THR A 49 -3.66 -0.39 23.64
N GLU A 50 -4.66 0.44 23.33
CA GLU A 50 -5.83 0.00 22.56
C GLU A 50 -5.61 0.15 21.05
N LEU A 51 -4.40 0.53 20.63
CA LEU A 51 -4.08 0.82 19.24
C LEU A 51 -3.60 -0.43 18.53
N ASN A 52 -3.93 -0.53 17.25
CA ASN A 52 -3.46 -1.57 16.34
C ASN A 52 -2.67 -0.95 15.20
N PRO A 53 -1.68 -1.66 14.64
CA PRO A 53 -0.98 -1.14 13.48
C PRO A 53 -1.92 -1.04 12.27
N ASN A 54 -1.82 0.06 11.56
CA ASN A 54 -2.47 0.28 10.29
C ASN A 54 -1.39 0.55 9.25
N TYR A 55 -1.73 0.38 7.97
CA TYR A 55 -0.75 0.46 6.90
C TYR A 55 -1.26 1.35 5.79
N ARG A 56 -0.37 2.17 5.26
CA ARG A 56 -0.60 2.98 4.07
C ARG A 56 0.46 2.64 3.04
N SER A 57 0.10 2.70 1.77
CA SER A 57 1.02 2.36 0.69
C SER A 57 1.06 3.47 -0.35
N TRP A 58 2.21 3.58 -1.01
CA TRP A 58 2.44 4.49 -2.12
C TRP A 58 3.11 3.72 -3.24
N TYR A 59 2.38 3.54 -4.31
CA TYR A 59 2.86 2.84 -5.51
C TYR A 59 3.88 3.70 -6.23
N GLU A 60 5.05 3.14 -6.51
CA GLU A 60 6.08 3.80 -7.32
C GLU A 60 6.15 3.21 -8.72
N ASN A 61 6.20 1.89 -8.81
CA ASN A 61 6.12 1.14 -10.06
C ASN A 61 5.70 -0.30 -9.74
N ASP A 62 5.68 -1.17 -10.74
CA ASP A 62 5.18 -2.54 -10.58
C ASP A 62 6.00 -3.40 -9.61
N CYS A 63 7.23 -3.01 -9.30
CA CYS A 63 8.07 -3.73 -8.35
C CYS A 63 8.22 -3.01 -7.02
N PHE A 64 8.20 -1.68 -6.98
CA PHE A 64 8.53 -0.91 -5.77
C PHE A 64 7.32 -0.19 -5.21
N VAL A 65 7.11 -0.38 -3.92
CA VAL A 65 6.05 0.28 -3.16
C VAL A 65 6.63 0.74 -1.84
N SER A 66 6.33 1.97 -1.43
CA SER A 66 6.62 2.45 -0.09
C SER A 66 5.44 2.12 0.81
N VAL A 67 5.70 1.63 2.01
CA VAL A 67 4.66 1.30 2.99
C VAL A 67 4.99 1.99 4.30
N ALA A 68 3.99 2.62 4.90
CA ALA A 68 4.11 3.16 6.25
C ALA A 68 3.21 2.38 7.18
N ALA A 69 3.75 1.97 8.32
CA ALA A 69 2.98 1.43 9.43
C ALA A 69 2.75 2.55 10.43
N GLY A 70 1.56 2.64 10.97
CA GLY A 70 1.23 3.70 11.91
C GLY A 70 -0.05 3.40 12.66
N THR A 71 -0.54 4.39 13.38
CA THR A 71 -1.76 4.28 14.16
C THR A 71 -2.70 5.43 13.87
N TYR A 72 -3.98 5.19 14.09
CA TYR A 72 -5.01 6.21 14.05
C TYR A 72 -5.50 6.50 15.47
N GLN A 73 -5.54 7.76 15.83
CA GLN A 73 -6.24 8.24 17.02
C GLN A 73 -7.20 9.34 16.59
N GLU A 74 -8.50 9.08 16.69
CA GLU A 74 -9.55 10.05 16.32
C GLU A 74 -9.35 10.59 14.89
N SER A 75 -9.09 9.69 13.94
CA SER A 75 -8.84 10.01 12.52
C SER A 75 -7.47 10.64 12.23
N ASN A 76 -6.64 10.83 13.25
CA ASN A 76 -5.28 11.34 13.05
C ASN A 76 -4.29 10.21 12.88
N TRP A 77 -3.54 10.28 11.79
CA TRP A 77 -2.50 9.29 11.46
C TRP A 77 -1.19 9.67 12.12
N SER A 78 -0.54 8.68 12.72
CA SER A 78 0.82 8.83 13.26
C SER A 78 1.68 7.69 12.74
N SER A 79 2.74 8.00 12.01
CA SER A 79 3.62 6.99 11.45
C SER A 79 4.55 6.43 12.52
N MET A 80 4.69 5.10 12.54
CA MET A 80 5.62 4.40 13.41
C MET A 80 6.89 4.00 12.67
N GLU A 81 6.74 3.53 11.43
CA GLU A 81 7.85 3.00 10.66
C GLU A 81 7.56 3.12 9.16
N TRP A 82 8.61 3.27 8.39
CA TRP A 82 8.54 3.32 6.93
C TRP A 82 9.33 2.18 6.33
N PHE A 83 8.78 1.57 5.28
CA PHE A 83 9.35 0.41 4.60
C PHE A 83 9.47 0.64 3.12
N SER A 84 10.57 0.16 2.54
CA SER A 84 10.73 0.01 1.10
C SER A 84 10.46 -1.44 0.76
N VAL A 85 9.55 -1.69 -0.18
CA VAL A 85 9.13 -3.04 -0.53
C VAL A 85 9.37 -3.27 -2.01
N ASN A 86 10.01 -4.40 -2.32
CA ASN A 86 10.16 -4.89 -3.68
C ASN A 86 9.29 -6.14 -3.82
N VAL A 87 8.11 -6.00 -4.43
CA VAL A 87 7.18 -7.11 -4.60
C VAL A 87 7.66 -8.12 -5.65
N CYS A 88 8.52 -7.70 -6.57
CA CYS A 88 9.07 -8.59 -7.59
C CYS A 88 10.06 -9.59 -7.00
N SER A 89 10.73 -9.25 -5.90
CA SER A 89 11.68 -10.13 -5.21
C SER A 89 11.20 -10.55 -3.82
N ASP A 90 9.96 -10.26 -3.45
CA ASP A 90 9.37 -10.58 -2.15
C ASP A 90 10.21 -10.08 -0.97
N TYR A 91 10.66 -8.83 -1.04
CA TYR A 91 11.58 -8.25 -0.07
C TYR A 91 11.02 -6.95 0.51
N ALA A 92 11.06 -6.85 1.84
CA ALA A 92 10.69 -5.63 2.55
C ALA A 92 11.78 -5.27 3.54
N GLU A 93 12.13 -3.99 3.61
CA GLU A 93 13.14 -3.48 4.55
C GLU A 93 12.71 -2.16 5.16
N ILE A 94 13.19 -1.90 6.37
CA ILE A 94 12.95 -0.62 7.04
C ILE A 94 13.76 0.45 6.33
N MET A 95 13.10 1.57 6.01
CA MET A 95 13.78 2.74 5.45
C MET A 95 14.50 3.47 6.57
N GLU A 96 15.79 3.66 6.42
CA GLU A 96 16.56 4.43 7.40
C GLU A 96 16.23 5.90 7.24
N SER A 97 15.85 6.54 8.35
CA SER A 97 15.64 7.98 8.39
C SER A 97 16.99 8.66 8.62
N GLU A 98 17.30 9.58 7.75
CA GLU A 98 18.50 10.40 7.94
C GLU A 98 18.31 11.45 9.03
#